data_f6490a8d5dddd1bdd0a26bab908e501f
#
_entry.id   f6490a8d5dddd1bdd0a26bab908e501f
#
_cell.length_a   1.000
_cell.length_b   1.000
_cell.length_c   1.000
_cell.angle_alpha   90.00
_cell.angle_beta   90.00
_cell.angle_gamma   90.00
#
_symmetry.space_group_name_H-M   'P 1'
#
loop_
_entity.id
_entity.type
_entity.pdbx_description
1 polymer ?
#
loop_
_entity_poly.entity_id
_entity_poly.type
_entity_poly.pdbx_seq_one_letter_code
_entity_poly.pdbx_strand_id
1 'polypeptide(L)'
;MGEQISVTHTTDGRLSVEGLAETPQRKQELLDALSELRSNPAVKIDIQTLDEALARQPKGQNSSGSISVQTSQPSSNTLPVDKELRQYFAARNVSEAQTDEAIHQFASRAIRRSLQIVQHAKALKTLAQRFSPEELQTLDADAKSKWLLLIKQHAQALQQESAAMRREIGPLFPFASQSASESAVIKSDADLARAAEHLFQMCSENDRVILSAFSISSDSSQASSIKSVTFWRSLQEAETLAVRISDFRF
;
A
#
# COMPACT_ATOMS: atom_id res chain seq x y z
N MET A 1 -7.06 6.13 9.66
CA MET A 1 -7.22 5.08 8.65
C MET A 1 -8.10 5.66 7.56
N GLY A 2 -7.64 5.71 6.33
CA GLY A 2 -8.38 6.28 5.20
C GLY A 2 -9.09 5.17 4.46
N GLU A 3 -10.42 5.17 4.53
CA GLU A 3 -11.23 4.28 3.70
C GLU A 3 -11.14 4.69 2.25
N GLN A 4 -11.13 3.72 1.35
CA GLN A 4 -11.15 4.00 -0.07
C GLN A 4 -12.59 4.34 -0.48
N ILE A 5 -12.89 5.64 -0.51
CA ILE A 5 -14.12 6.15 -1.11
C ILE A 5 -13.74 6.77 -2.46
N SER A 6 -14.36 6.29 -3.52
CA SER A 6 -14.22 6.81 -4.88
C SER A 6 -15.47 7.58 -5.25
N VAL A 7 -15.29 8.75 -5.83
CA VAL A 7 -16.38 9.56 -6.38
C VAL A 7 -16.16 9.70 -7.88
N THR A 8 -17.09 9.19 -8.66
CA THR A 8 -17.02 9.22 -10.13
C THR A 8 -18.26 9.85 -10.73
N HIS A 9 -18.10 10.55 -11.88
CA HIS A 9 -19.22 10.98 -12.70
C HIS A 9 -19.61 9.84 -13.64
N THR A 10 -20.87 9.46 -13.57
CA THR A 10 -21.43 8.49 -14.52
C THR A 10 -21.78 9.19 -15.84
N THR A 11 -21.84 8.44 -16.93
CA THR A 11 -22.12 8.96 -18.28
C THR A 11 -23.49 9.61 -18.43
N ASP A 12 -24.41 9.36 -17.49
CA ASP A 12 -25.73 9.98 -17.38
C ASP A 12 -25.74 11.26 -16.51
N GLY A 13 -24.56 11.78 -16.13
CA GLY A 13 -24.39 13.01 -15.39
C GLY A 13 -24.64 12.89 -13.88
N ARG A 14 -24.80 11.68 -13.34
CA ARG A 14 -24.95 11.44 -11.90
C ARG A 14 -23.59 11.27 -11.23
N LEU A 15 -23.54 11.52 -9.93
CA LEU A 15 -22.40 11.19 -9.08
C LEU A 15 -22.57 9.79 -8.51
N SER A 16 -21.58 8.92 -8.72
CA SER A 16 -21.49 7.64 -8.01
C SER A 16 -20.43 7.73 -6.91
N VAL A 17 -20.85 7.46 -5.70
CA VAL A 17 -19.98 7.34 -4.52
C VAL A 17 -19.87 5.86 -4.19
N GLU A 18 -18.71 5.28 -4.43
CA GLU A 18 -18.44 3.88 -4.18
C GLU A 18 -17.40 3.74 -3.08
N GLY A 19 -17.59 2.80 -2.16
CA GLY A 19 -16.66 2.61 -1.06
C GLY A 19 -16.66 1.19 -0.52
N LEU A 20 -15.50 0.79 0.02
CA LEU A 20 -15.34 -0.48 0.71
C LEU A 20 -15.09 -0.21 2.20
N ALA A 21 -15.98 -0.72 3.06
CA ALA A 21 -15.86 -0.61 4.51
C ALA A 21 -15.29 -1.91 5.09
N GLU A 22 -14.40 -1.79 6.07
CA GLU A 22 -13.79 -2.96 6.73
C GLU A 22 -14.77 -3.77 7.58
N THR A 23 -15.78 -3.08 8.15
CA THR A 23 -16.76 -3.69 9.04
C THR A 23 -18.18 -3.19 8.76
N PRO A 24 -19.24 -3.98 9.13
CA PRO A 24 -20.63 -3.52 9.02
C PRO A 24 -20.91 -2.23 9.80
N GLN A 25 -20.31 -2.07 10.97
CA GLN A 25 -20.42 -0.86 11.78
C GLN A 25 -19.89 0.36 11.03
N ARG A 26 -18.72 0.21 10.44
CA ARG A 26 -18.09 1.30 9.71
C ARG A 26 -18.84 1.67 8.44
N LYS A 27 -19.42 0.68 7.75
CA LYS A 27 -20.36 0.91 6.65
C LYS A 27 -21.54 1.78 7.10
N GLN A 28 -22.12 1.49 8.26
CA GLN A 28 -23.25 2.25 8.79
C GLN A 28 -22.85 3.70 9.11
N GLU A 29 -21.71 3.91 9.76
CA GLU A 29 -21.19 5.26 10.06
C GLU A 29 -20.98 6.08 8.77
N LEU A 30 -20.46 5.47 7.69
CA LEU A 30 -20.30 6.12 6.40
C LEU A 30 -21.64 6.47 5.75
N LEU A 31 -22.61 5.55 5.81
CA LEU A 31 -23.95 5.78 5.28
C LEU A 31 -24.68 6.89 6.06
N ASP A 32 -24.48 6.98 7.37
CA ASP A 32 -25.03 8.00 8.22
C ASP A 32 -24.39 9.37 7.92
N ALA A 33 -23.07 9.43 7.75
CA ALA A 33 -22.36 10.62 7.35
C ALA A 33 -22.76 11.14 5.96
N LEU A 34 -23.16 10.24 5.05
CA LEU A 34 -23.62 10.56 3.70
C LEU A 34 -25.15 10.69 3.60
N SER A 35 -25.87 10.69 4.72
CA SER A 35 -27.34 10.68 4.74
C SER A 35 -27.97 11.86 4.02
N GLU A 36 -27.37 13.05 4.12
CA GLU A 36 -27.84 14.26 3.42
C GLU A 36 -27.73 14.13 1.90
N LEU A 37 -26.67 13.46 1.41
CA LEU A 37 -26.46 13.23 -0.01
C LEU A 37 -27.35 12.13 -0.58
N ARG A 38 -27.80 11.21 0.26
CA ARG A 38 -28.65 10.07 -0.11
C ARG A 38 -30.04 10.50 -0.60
N SER A 39 -30.53 11.63 -0.15
CA SER A 39 -31.80 12.20 -0.59
C SER A 39 -31.71 12.88 -1.97
N ASN A 40 -30.51 13.10 -2.50
CA ASN A 40 -30.32 13.73 -3.80
C ASN A 40 -30.39 12.67 -4.93
N PRO A 41 -31.38 12.73 -5.86
CA PRO A 41 -31.55 11.76 -6.94
C PRO A 41 -30.40 11.75 -7.94
N ALA A 42 -29.55 12.76 -7.94
CA ALA A 42 -28.34 12.84 -8.76
C ALA A 42 -27.12 12.12 -8.14
N VAL A 43 -27.25 11.57 -6.93
CA VAL A 43 -26.15 10.89 -6.24
C VAL A 43 -26.51 9.43 -5.97
N LYS A 44 -25.71 8.51 -6.48
CA LYS A 44 -25.79 7.09 -6.17
C LYS A 44 -24.71 6.73 -5.16
N ILE A 45 -25.08 6.16 -4.02
CA ILE A 45 -24.17 5.72 -2.98
C ILE A 45 -24.16 4.20 -2.92
N ASP A 46 -23.02 3.56 -3.15
CA ASP A 46 -22.82 2.11 -3.05
C ASP A 46 -21.59 1.84 -2.15
N ILE A 47 -21.85 1.69 -0.85
CA ILE A 47 -20.84 1.32 0.14
C ILE A 47 -21.09 -0.12 0.56
N GLN A 48 -20.08 -0.98 0.38
CA GLN A 48 -20.14 -2.40 0.67
C GLN A 48 -19.12 -2.78 1.72
N THR A 49 -19.38 -3.84 2.47
CA THR A 49 -18.32 -4.50 3.23
C THR A 49 -17.55 -5.44 2.32
N LEU A 50 -16.34 -5.82 2.74
CA LEU A 50 -15.54 -6.79 1.99
C LEU A 50 -16.29 -8.11 1.77
N ASP A 51 -17.00 -8.58 2.78
CA ASP A 51 -17.81 -9.82 2.71
C ASP A 51 -18.97 -9.69 1.71
N GLU A 52 -19.65 -8.54 1.69
CA GLU A 52 -20.73 -8.27 0.72
C GLU A 52 -20.19 -8.15 -0.72
N ALA A 53 -19.03 -7.53 -0.90
CA ALA A 53 -18.39 -7.42 -2.20
C ALA A 53 -17.98 -8.80 -2.75
N LEU A 54 -17.45 -9.67 -1.91
CA LEU A 54 -17.11 -11.05 -2.25
C LEU A 54 -18.35 -11.90 -2.54
N ALA A 55 -19.44 -11.71 -1.79
CA ALA A 55 -20.69 -12.44 -2.00
C ALA A 55 -21.43 -12.05 -3.29
N ARG A 56 -21.23 -10.82 -3.79
CA ARG A 56 -21.83 -10.32 -5.03
C ARG A 56 -21.09 -10.69 -6.31
N GLN A 57 -19.90 -11.27 -6.24
CA GLN A 57 -19.26 -11.81 -7.44
C GLN A 57 -20.12 -12.96 -7.99
N PRO A 58 -20.75 -12.81 -9.18
CA PRO A 58 -21.60 -13.86 -9.70
C PRO A 58 -20.75 -15.09 -10.02
N LYS A 59 -21.09 -16.21 -9.40
CA LYS A 59 -20.65 -17.53 -9.87
C LYS A 59 -21.14 -17.70 -11.31
N GLY A 60 -20.28 -17.44 -12.27
CA GLY A 60 -20.46 -17.89 -13.65
C GLY A 60 -21.43 -17.04 -14.48
N GLN A 61 -20.92 -16.11 -15.25
CA GLN A 61 -21.52 -15.78 -16.54
C GLN A 61 -20.55 -16.14 -17.65
N ASN A 62 -20.83 -17.26 -18.29
CA ASN A 62 -20.30 -17.61 -19.60
C ASN A 62 -20.80 -16.58 -20.61
N SER A 63 -19.96 -15.64 -20.99
CA SER A 63 -20.17 -14.84 -22.19
C SER A 63 -19.54 -15.57 -23.35
N SER A 64 -20.39 -16.09 -24.24
CA SER A 64 -19.99 -16.70 -25.48
C SER A 64 -19.26 -15.68 -26.36
N GLY A 65 -17.96 -15.76 -26.40
CA GLY A 65 -17.10 -15.15 -27.39
C GLY A 65 -15.99 -16.14 -27.69
N SER A 66 -15.95 -16.59 -28.94
CA SER A 66 -14.96 -17.56 -29.44
C SER A 66 -13.55 -17.17 -29.10
N ILE A 67 -12.95 -17.85 -28.12
CA ILE A 67 -11.53 -17.78 -27.84
C ILE A 67 -10.97 -19.19 -27.97
N SER A 68 -10.00 -19.30 -28.86
CA SER A 68 -9.20 -20.50 -29.08
C SER A 68 -8.72 -21.08 -27.75
N VAL A 69 -9.00 -22.35 -27.53
CA VAL A 69 -8.50 -23.13 -26.39
C VAL A 69 -6.97 -23.23 -26.51
N GLN A 70 -6.27 -22.27 -25.92
CA GLN A 70 -4.92 -22.55 -25.43
C GLN A 70 -5.08 -23.30 -24.12
N THR A 71 -4.59 -24.51 -24.10
CA THR A 71 -4.49 -25.36 -22.91
C THR A 71 -3.66 -24.63 -21.87
N SER A 72 -4.32 -23.79 -21.07
CA SER A 72 -3.71 -23.16 -19.92
C SER A 72 -3.46 -24.27 -18.90
N GLN A 73 -2.21 -24.47 -18.53
CA GLN A 73 -1.84 -25.24 -17.35
C GLN A 73 -2.72 -24.80 -16.17
N PRO A 74 -3.14 -25.72 -15.27
CA PRO A 74 -3.89 -25.34 -14.09
C PRO A 74 -3.07 -24.30 -13.33
N SER A 75 -3.55 -23.07 -13.32
CA SER A 75 -3.01 -22.03 -12.48
C SER A 75 -3.15 -22.52 -11.04
N SER A 76 -2.04 -22.88 -10.44
CA SER A 76 -1.99 -23.27 -9.04
C SER A 76 -2.56 -22.08 -8.24
N ASN A 77 -3.66 -22.31 -7.49
CA ASN A 77 -4.27 -21.34 -6.57
C ASN A 77 -3.37 -21.08 -5.34
N THR A 78 -2.05 -21.18 -5.52
CA THR A 78 -1.04 -21.03 -4.48
C THR A 78 -0.29 -19.72 -4.65
N LEU A 79 0.08 -19.10 -3.54
CA LEU A 79 0.91 -17.91 -3.54
C LEU A 79 2.28 -18.20 -4.17
N PRO A 80 2.88 -17.26 -4.91
CA PRO A 80 4.23 -17.43 -5.46
C PRO A 80 5.30 -17.77 -4.41
N VAL A 81 5.10 -17.34 -3.15
CA VAL A 81 6.00 -17.60 -2.01
C VAL A 81 5.46 -18.67 -1.04
N ASP A 82 4.48 -19.48 -1.46
CA ASP A 82 3.82 -20.48 -0.62
C ASP A 82 4.84 -21.48 -0.02
N LYS A 83 5.80 -21.93 -0.82
CA LYS A 83 6.82 -22.87 -0.36
C LYS A 83 7.64 -22.31 0.80
N GLU A 84 8.10 -21.08 0.69
CA GLU A 84 8.87 -20.40 1.73
C GLU A 84 8.04 -20.18 3.00
N LEU A 85 6.78 -19.82 2.85
CA LEU A 85 5.85 -19.66 3.96
C LEU A 85 5.60 -20.98 4.68
N ARG A 86 5.35 -22.08 3.96
CA ARG A 86 5.18 -23.40 4.57
C ARG A 86 6.43 -23.84 5.32
N GLN A 87 7.61 -23.66 4.75
CA GLN A 87 8.87 -23.94 5.43
C GLN A 87 9.06 -23.09 6.70
N TYR A 88 8.72 -21.82 6.62
CA TYR A 88 8.79 -20.88 7.75
C TYR A 88 7.87 -21.29 8.90
N PHE A 89 6.62 -21.68 8.61
CA PHE A 89 5.66 -22.09 9.62
C PHE A 89 5.95 -23.50 10.16
N ALA A 90 6.40 -24.43 9.35
CA ALA A 90 6.84 -25.74 9.79
C ALA A 90 8.01 -25.65 10.79
N ALA A 91 8.99 -24.77 10.53
CA ALA A 91 10.10 -24.51 11.46
C ALA A 91 9.66 -23.90 12.81
N ARG A 92 8.42 -23.41 12.91
CA ARG A 92 7.79 -22.85 14.12
C ARG A 92 6.78 -23.77 14.77
N ASN A 93 6.74 -25.04 14.34
CA ASN A 93 5.82 -26.06 14.84
C ASN A 93 4.32 -25.69 14.67
N VAL A 94 3.97 -24.90 13.64
CA VAL A 94 2.59 -24.70 13.24
C VAL A 94 2.09 -25.98 12.60
N SER A 95 0.93 -26.50 13.07
CA SER A 95 0.37 -27.71 12.50
C SER A 95 -0.05 -27.53 11.05
N GLU A 96 -0.03 -28.61 10.27
CA GLU A 96 -0.43 -28.55 8.86
C GLU A 96 -1.85 -28.02 8.67
N ALA A 97 -2.78 -28.39 9.58
CA ALA A 97 -4.16 -27.89 9.58
C ALA A 97 -4.29 -26.38 9.82
N GLN A 98 -3.30 -25.75 10.45
CA GLN A 98 -3.28 -24.30 10.74
C GLN A 98 -2.41 -23.52 9.76
N THR A 99 -1.63 -24.20 8.95
CA THR A 99 -0.62 -23.56 8.07
C THR A 99 -1.27 -22.68 7.02
N ASP A 100 -2.36 -23.11 6.38
CA ASP A 100 -3.02 -22.33 5.33
C ASP A 100 -3.60 -21.03 5.88
N GLU A 101 -4.23 -21.07 7.04
CA GLU A 101 -4.75 -19.86 7.71
C GLU A 101 -3.59 -18.91 8.13
N ALA A 102 -2.49 -19.47 8.66
CA ALA A 102 -1.31 -18.69 9.02
C ALA A 102 -0.66 -18.02 7.81
N ILE A 103 -0.60 -18.70 6.67
CA ILE A 103 -0.12 -18.16 5.38
C ILE A 103 -1.02 -17.01 4.92
N HIS A 104 -2.33 -17.22 4.94
CA HIS A 104 -3.29 -16.20 4.52
C HIS A 104 -3.19 -14.93 5.39
N GLN A 105 -3.13 -15.09 6.71
CA GLN A 105 -2.97 -13.98 7.64
C GLN A 105 -1.63 -13.26 7.45
N PHE A 106 -0.55 -13.99 7.20
CA PHE A 106 0.76 -13.42 6.93
C PHE A 106 0.75 -12.58 5.65
N ALA A 107 0.25 -13.15 4.56
CA ALA A 107 0.15 -12.47 3.28
C ALA A 107 -0.70 -11.18 3.39
N SER A 108 -1.85 -11.27 4.04
CA SER A 108 -2.73 -10.11 4.27
C SER A 108 -2.05 -9.01 5.08
N ARG A 109 -1.27 -9.36 6.12
CA ARG A 109 -0.50 -8.36 6.88
C ARG A 109 0.61 -7.72 6.05
N ALA A 110 1.35 -8.51 5.27
CA ALA A 110 2.41 -8.00 4.40
C ALA A 110 1.86 -7.02 3.37
N ILE A 111 0.76 -7.36 2.69
CA ILE A 111 0.09 -6.48 1.72
C ILE A 111 -0.42 -5.20 2.39
N ARG A 112 -1.12 -5.31 3.53
CA ARG A 112 -1.64 -4.14 4.25
C ARG A 112 -0.53 -3.17 4.64
N ARG A 113 0.58 -3.69 5.16
CA ARG A 113 1.74 -2.89 5.56
C ARG A 113 2.39 -2.20 4.36
N SER A 114 2.50 -2.91 3.23
CA SER A 114 3.00 -2.32 1.98
C SER A 114 2.16 -1.14 1.51
N LEU A 115 0.85 -1.29 1.52
CA LEU A 115 -0.08 -0.22 1.18
C LEU A 115 0.06 0.99 2.13
N GLN A 116 0.23 0.77 3.44
CA GLN A 116 0.46 1.84 4.41
C GLN A 116 1.76 2.60 4.11
N ILE A 117 2.84 1.89 3.77
CA ILE A 117 4.11 2.51 3.36
C ILE A 117 3.91 3.42 2.15
N VAL A 118 3.23 2.95 1.11
CA VAL A 118 2.94 3.76 -0.09
C VAL A 118 2.07 4.96 0.23
N GLN A 119 1.06 4.81 1.09
CA GLN A 119 0.20 5.93 1.50
C GLN A 119 0.99 7.02 2.22
N HIS A 120 1.88 6.67 3.15
CA HIS A 120 2.74 7.63 3.83
C HIS A 120 3.73 8.28 2.86
N ALA A 121 4.31 7.52 1.93
CA ALA A 121 5.20 8.08 0.90
C ALA A 121 4.46 9.06 -0.02
N LYS A 122 3.23 8.74 -0.42
CA LYS A 122 2.37 9.63 -1.22
C LYS A 122 2.03 10.92 -0.46
N ALA A 123 1.72 10.82 0.83
CA ALA A 123 1.45 11.98 1.68
C ALA A 123 2.69 12.88 1.78
N LEU A 124 3.88 12.30 1.99
CA LEU A 124 5.15 13.04 2.01
C LEU A 124 5.41 13.77 0.70
N LYS A 125 5.24 13.10 -0.45
CA LYS A 125 5.35 13.72 -1.76
C LYS A 125 4.40 14.91 -1.90
N THR A 126 3.13 14.73 -1.55
CA THR A 126 2.11 15.78 -1.63
C THR A 126 2.43 16.95 -0.71
N LEU A 127 2.87 16.69 0.52
CA LEU A 127 3.26 17.73 1.47
C LEU A 127 4.50 18.49 1.02
N ALA A 128 5.53 17.78 0.54
CA ALA A 128 6.77 18.39 0.09
C ALA A 128 6.61 19.25 -1.17
N GLN A 129 5.59 18.99 -1.98
CA GLN A 129 5.26 19.74 -3.19
C GLN A 129 4.11 20.74 -2.98
N ARG A 130 3.61 20.89 -1.73
CA ARG A 130 2.42 21.70 -1.42
C ARG A 130 2.62 23.17 -1.66
N PHE A 131 3.80 23.69 -1.37
CA PHE A 131 4.14 25.10 -1.43
C PHE A 131 5.33 25.32 -2.35
N SER A 132 5.28 26.38 -3.16
CA SER A 132 6.47 26.86 -3.88
C SER A 132 7.48 27.47 -2.90
N PRO A 133 8.75 27.65 -3.27
CA PRO A 133 9.74 28.33 -2.44
C PRO A 133 9.32 29.73 -2.01
N GLU A 134 8.63 30.46 -2.88
CA GLU A 134 8.11 31.79 -2.61
C GLU A 134 6.98 31.75 -1.58
N GLU A 135 6.04 30.83 -1.73
CA GLU A 135 4.96 30.63 -0.78
C GLU A 135 5.48 30.22 0.60
N LEU A 136 6.49 29.33 0.65
CA LEU A 136 7.12 28.94 1.91
C LEU A 136 7.76 30.13 2.64
N GLN A 137 8.34 31.09 1.92
CA GLN A 137 8.90 32.29 2.53
C GLN A 137 7.82 33.17 3.18
N THR A 138 6.61 33.21 2.61
CA THR A 138 5.50 34.04 3.08
C THR A 138 4.67 33.40 4.19
N LEU A 139 4.81 32.08 4.40
CA LEU A 139 4.13 31.41 5.51
C LEU A 139 4.60 31.94 6.87
N ASP A 140 3.67 32.11 7.80
CA ASP A 140 4.02 32.42 9.18
C ASP A 140 4.71 31.22 9.89
N ALA A 141 5.32 31.49 11.02
CA ALA A 141 6.09 30.51 11.77
C ALA A 141 5.23 29.33 12.26
N ASP A 142 3.97 29.57 12.63
CA ASP A 142 3.05 28.53 13.09
C ASP A 142 2.64 27.60 11.96
N ALA A 143 2.30 28.14 10.78
CA ALA A 143 2.00 27.36 9.59
C ALA A 143 3.20 26.51 9.14
N LYS A 144 4.42 27.07 9.11
CA LYS A 144 5.65 26.33 8.84
C LYS A 144 5.87 25.19 9.82
N SER A 145 5.70 25.47 11.12
CA SER A 145 5.87 24.45 12.17
C SER A 145 4.88 23.30 12.02
N LYS A 146 3.61 23.59 11.74
CA LYS A 146 2.57 22.58 11.50
C LYS A 146 2.84 21.74 10.25
N TRP A 147 3.28 22.37 9.16
CA TRP A 147 3.66 21.69 7.96
C TRP A 147 4.85 20.74 8.18
N LEU A 148 5.91 21.18 8.85
CA LEU A 148 7.04 20.33 9.21
C LEU A 148 6.63 19.18 10.13
N LEU A 149 5.72 19.43 11.07
CA LEU A 149 5.21 18.39 11.96
C LEU A 149 4.51 17.27 11.17
N LEU A 150 3.69 17.62 10.18
CA LEU A 150 3.03 16.63 9.31
C LEU A 150 4.04 15.81 8.50
N ILE A 151 5.04 16.46 7.91
CA ILE A 151 6.14 15.77 7.21
C ILE A 151 6.82 14.79 8.14
N LYS A 152 7.21 15.23 9.34
CA LYS A 152 7.85 14.39 10.33
C LYS A 152 7.02 13.19 10.74
N GLN A 153 5.72 13.39 10.99
CA GLN A 153 4.80 12.32 11.37
C GLN A 153 4.70 11.24 10.27
N HIS A 154 4.51 11.64 9.01
CA HIS A 154 4.43 10.68 7.91
C HIS A 154 5.78 9.99 7.66
N ALA A 155 6.91 10.69 7.77
CA ALA A 155 8.23 10.10 7.61
C ALA A 155 8.53 9.07 8.70
N GLN A 156 8.21 9.37 9.95
CA GLN A 156 8.36 8.45 11.08
C GLN A 156 7.45 7.22 10.95
N ALA A 157 6.20 7.41 10.54
CA ALA A 157 5.27 6.30 10.31
C ALA A 157 5.79 5.38 9.18
N LEU A 158 6.25 5.95 8.05
CA LEU A 158 6.85 5.19 6.96
C LEU A 158 8.07 4.39 7.42
N GLN A 159 8.98 5.02 8.18
CA GLN A 159 10.14 4.34 8.76
C GLN A 159 9.74 3.15 9.62
N GLN A 160 8.77 3.34 10.52
CA GLN A 160 8.28 2.29 11.41
C GLN A 160 7.68 1.12 10.64
N GLU A 161 6.82 1.42 9.64
CA GLU A 161 6.19 0.40 8.81
C GLU A 161 7.20 -0.34 7.92
N SER A 162 8.19 0.35 7.35
CA SER A 162 9.27 -0.26 6.56
C SER A 162 10.16 -1.18 7.42
N ALA A 163 10.53 -0.73 8.61
CA ALA A 163 11.30 -1.54 9.56
C ALA A 163 10.50 -2.77 10.03
N ALA A 164 9.19 -2.63 10.24
CA ALA A 164 8.32 -3.73 10.62
C ALA A 164 8.12 -4.71 9.45
N MET A 165 7.96 -4.23 8.22
CA MET A 165 7.93 -5.05 7.01
C MET A 165 9.20 -5.91 6.92
N ARG A 166 10.37 -5.28 7.00
CA ARG A 166 11.65 -5.96 6.92
C ARG A 166 11.82 -7.03 8.01
N ARG A 167 11.38 -6.77 9.24
CA ARG A 167 11.39 -7.76 10.33
C ARG A 167 10.43 -8.93 10.10
N GLU A 168 9.29 -8.67 9.48
CA GLU A 168 8.26 -9.68 9.21
C GLU A 168 8.66 -10.61 8.07
N ILE A 169 9.09 -10.06 6.92
CA ILE A 169 9.42 -10.86 5.73
C ILE A 169 10.88 -11.33 5.70
N GLY A 170 11.78 -10.68 6.44
CA GLY A 170 13.21 -11.04 6.47
C GLY A 170 13.51 -12.50 6.80
N PRO A 171 12.83 -13.13 7.75
CA PRO A 171 13.04 -14.55 8.06
C PRO A 171 12.65 -15.52 6.94
N LEU A 172 11.80 -15.08 5.98
CA LEU A 172 11.44 -15.90 4.80
C LEU A 172 12.55 -15.86 3.74
N PHE A 173 13.27 -14.75 3.66
CA PHE A 173 14.24 -14.47 2.62
C PHE A 173 15.52 -13.93 3.27
N PRO A 174 16.39 -14.84 3.81
CA PRO A 174 17.63 -14.43 4.47
C PRO A 174 18.47 -13.57 3.54
N PHE A 175 18.65 -12.34 3.90
CA PHE A 175 19.43 -11.35 3.17
C PHE A 175 20.50 -10.76 4.07
N ALA A 176 21.76 -10.79 3.62
CA ALA A 176 22.85 -10.11 4.31
C ALA A 176 22.64 -8.58 4.19
N SER A 177 22.43 -7.90 5.31
CA SER A 177 22.37 -6.44 5.34
C SER A 177 23.66 -5.87 4.75
N GLN A 178 23.51 -5.10 3.66
CA GLN A 178 24.62 -4.30 3.13
C GLN A 178 24.56 -2.94 3.82
N SER A 179 25.74 -2.33 4.03
CA SER A 179 25.84 -0.98 4.55
C SER A 179 25.03 -0.02 3.68
N ALA A 180 24.18 0.79 4.30
CA ALA A 180 23.43 1.80 3.59
C ALA A 180 24.41 2.74 2.87
N SER A 181 24.14 3.06 1.61
CA SER A 181 24.88 4.06 0.86
C SER A 181 24.75 5.41 1.58
N GLU A 182 25.84 6.15 1.70
CA GLU A 182 25.80 7.55 2.15
C GLU A 182 25.00 8.37 1.12
N SER A 183 23.73 8.59 1.41
CA SER A 183 22.90 9.47 0.59
C SER A 183 23.05 10.92 1.07
N ALA A 184 22.88 11.87 0.15
CA ALA A 184 23.05 13.31 0.41
C ALA A 184 22.11 13.82 1.53
N VAL A 185 22.60 14.79 2.31
CA VAL A 185 21.82 15.52 3.32
C VAL A 185 20.78 16.39 2.60
N ILE A 186 19.54 16.41 3.10
CA ILE A 186 18.46 17.28 2.63
C ILE A 186 18.71 18.68 3.21
N LYS A 187 19.04 19.66 2.36
CA LYS A 187 19.45 21.01 2.77
C LYS A 187 18.46 22.09 2.36
N SER A 188 17.55 21.80 1.47
CA SER A 188 16.59 22.76 0.92
C SER A 188 15.23 22.13 0.67
N ASP A 189 14.20 22.97 0.48
CA ASP A 189 12.85 22.53 0.11
C ASP A 189 12.85 21.77 -1.22
N ALA A 190 13.69 22.19 -2.19
CA ALA A 190 13.84 21.50 -3.45
C ALA A 190 14.47 20.11 -3.27
N ASP A 191 15.40 19.94 -2.31
CA ASP A 191 15.96 18.64 -1.96
C ASP A 191 14.90 17.77 -1.28
N LEU A 192 14.09 18.35 -0.40
CA LEU A 192 12.98 17.67 0.27
C LEU A 192 11.95 17.16 -0.76
N ALA A 193 11.55 18.00 -1.72
CA ALA A 193 10.60 17.61 -2.77
C ALA A 193 11.15 16.47 -3.63
N ARG A 194 12.42 16.53 -4.02
CA ARG A 194 13.10 15.45 -4.78
C ARG A 194 13.23 14.16 -3.97
N ALA A 195 13.59 14.26 -2.70
CA ALA A 195 13.72 13.13 -1.80
C ALA A 195 12.36 12.44 -1.59
N ALA A 196 11.29 13.20 -1.39
CA ALA A 196 9.94 12.67 -1.22
C ALA A 196 9.40 12.02 -2.50
N GLU A 197 9.69 12.59 -3.67
CA GLU A 197 9.37 11.99 -4.97
C GLU A 197 10.08 10.65 -5.16
N HIS A 198 11.39 10.62 -4.93
CA HIS A 198 12.19 9.40 -5.05
C HIS A 198 11.73 8.33 -4.05
N LEU A 199 11.43 8.72 -2.80
CA LEU A 199 10.88 7.82 -1.79
C LEU A 199 9.55 7.21 -2.25
N PHE A 200 8.66 8.01 -2.82
CA PHE A 200 7.37 7.51 -3.31
C PHE A 200 7.55 6.51 -4.46
N GLN A 201 8.47 6.75 -5.39
CA GLN A 201 8.77 5.83 -6.49
C GLN A 201 9.31 4.50 -5.97
N MET A 202 10.29 4.52 -5.05
CA MET A 202 10.84 3.32 -4.43
C MET A 202 9.77 2.52 -3.67
N CYS A 203 8.95 3.19 -2.87
CA CYS A 203 7.87 2.52 -2.11
C CYS A 203 6.83 1.90 -3.04
N SER A 204 6.48 2.56 -4.14
CA SER A 204 5.52 2.05 -5.13
C SER A 204 6.06 0.83 -5.87
N GLU A 205 7.37 0.80 -6.18
CA GLU A 205 7.98 -0.36 -6.80
C GLU A 205 8.10 -1.54 -5.83
N ASN A 206 8.49 -1.28 -4.57
CA ASN A 206 8.50 -2.30 -3.53
C ASN A 206 7.10 -2.89 -3.30
N ASP A 207 6.05 -2.07 -3.34
CA ASP A 207 4.65 -2.52 -3.21
C ASP A 207 4.26 -3.49 -4.33
N ARG A 208 4.64 -3.20 -5.58
CA ARG A 208 4.40 -4.14 -6.71
C ARG A 208 5.04 -5.49 -6.48
N VAL A 209 6.28 -5.51 -5.95
CA VAL A 209 6.98 -6.76 -5.62
C VAL A 209 6.25 -7.51 -4.51
N ILE A 210 5.82 -6.83 -3.45
CA ILE A 210 5.07 -7.42 -2.34
C ILE A 210 3.72 -7.98 -2.83
N LEU A 211 2.96 -7.18 -3.57
CA LEU A 211 1.69 -7.62 -4.15
C LEU A 211 1.88 -8.84 -5.05
N SER A 212 2.88 -8.83 -5.93
CA SER A 212 3.18 -9.97 -6.80
C SER A 212 3.59 -11.24 -6.03
N ALA A 213 4.26 -11.11 -4.90
CA ALA A 213 4.72 -12.24 -4.09
C ALA A 213 3.62 -12.83 -3.21
N PHE A 214 2.77 -11.98 -2.62
CA PHE A 214 1.79 -12.35 -1.59
C PHE A 214 0.33 -12.34 -2.06
N SER A 215 0.04 -12.14 -3.35
CA SER A 215 -1.30 -12.28 -3.91
C SER A 215 -1.36 -13.41 -4.93
N ILE A 216 -2.55 -14.00 -5.06
CA ILE A 216 -2.86 -14.95 -6.13
C ILE A 216 -3.21 -14.12 -7.36
N SER A 217 -2.19 -13.69 -8.11
CA SER A 217 -2.39 -12.94 -9.35
C SER A 217 -1.89 -13.73 -10.54
N SER A 218 -2.46 -13.46 -11.70
CA SER A 218 -2.00 -14.02 -12.97
C SER A 218 -0.61 -13.52 -13.38
N ASP A 219 -0.18 -12.39 -12.80
CA ASP A 219 1.14 -11.80 -13.03
C ASP A 219 2.09 -12.07 -11.88
N SER A 220 2.68 -13.26 -11.89
CA SER A 220 3.74 -13.66 -10.94
C SER A 220 5.14 -13.27 -11.42
N SER A 221 5.26 -12.51 -12.52
CA SER A 221 6.53 -12.20 -13.15
C SER A 221 7.52 -11.49 -12.20
N GLN A 222 7.01 -10.66 -11.29
CA GLN A 222 7.82 -9.94 -10.31
C GLN A 222 7.96 -10.64 -8.96
N ALA A 223 7.26 -11.75 -8.72
CA ALA A 223 7.29 -12.43 -7.43
C ALA A 223 8.70 -12.90 -7.02
N SER A 224 9.51 -13.31 -7.99
CA SER A 224 10.91 -13.70 -7.75
C SER A 224 11.79 -12.52 -7.30
N SER A 225 11.40 -11.30 -7.62
CA SER A 225 12.15 -10.08 -7.26
C SER A 225 12.20 -9.84 -5.75
N ILE A 226 11.28 -10.42 -4.96
CA ILE A 226 11.34 -10.34 -3.49
C ILE A 226 12.62 -10.97 -2.91
N LYS A 227 13.23 -11.91 -3.65
CA LYS A 227 14.50 -12.56 -3.28
C LYS A 227 15.73 -11.78 -3.78
N SER A 228 15.52 -10.69 -4.53
CA SER A 228 16.63 -9.95 -5.12
C SER A 228 17.29 -9.01 -4.12
N VAL A 229 18.60 -8.83 -4.27
CA VAL A 229 19.39 -7.82 -3.52
C VAL A 229 18.82 -6.43 -3.74
N THR A 230 18.33 -6.15 -4.94
CA THR A 230 17.77 -4.83 -5.32
C THR A 230 16.54 -4.48 -4.49
N PHE A 231 15.59 -5.42 -4.32
CA PHE A 231 14.41 -5.20 -3.48
C PHE A 231 14.79 -4.88 -2.02
N TRP A 232 15.67 -5.67 -1.42
CA TRP A 232 16.06 -5.49 -0.02
C TRP A 232 16.84 -4.20 0.21
N ARG A 233 17.70 -3.83 -0.76
CA ARG A 233 18.40 -2.54 -0.74
C ARG A 233 17.42 -1.38 -0.86
N SER A 234 16.46 -1.43 -1.78
CA SER A 234 15.43 -0.42 -1.96
C SER A 234 14.58 -0.24 -0.69
N LEU A 235 14.21 -1.33 -0.03
CA LEU A 235 13.45 -1.27 1.23
C LEU A 235 14.26 -0.60 2.37
N GLN A 236 15.55 -0.91 2.46
CA GLN A 236 16.45 -0.30 3.44
C GLN A 236 16.74 1.17 3.12
N GLU A 237 16.90 1.51 1.85
CA GLU A 237 17.11 2.88 1.39
C GLU A 237 15.89 3.75 1.65
N ALA A 238 14.68 3.23 1.42
CA ALA A 238 13.43 3.92 1.74
C ALA A 238 13.34 4.23 3.24
N GLU A 239 13.69 3.29 4.12
CA GLU A 239 13.75 3.50 5.57
C GLU A 239 14.76 4.61 5.94
N THR A 240 15.96 4.57 5.36
CA THR A 240 17.00 5.56 5.61
C THR A 240 16.60 6.95 5.12
N LEU A 241 15.99 7.05 3.93
CA LEU A 241 15.53 8.31 3.36
C LEU A 241 14.39 8.92 4.17
N ALA A 242 13.48 8.09 4.69
CA ALA A 242 12.42 8.54 5.60
C ALA A 242 13.00 9.17 6.88
N VAL A 243 14.05 8.58 7.48
CA VAL A 243 14.74 9.20 8.63
C VAL A 243 15.26 10.58 8.28
N ARG A 244 15.92 10.74 7.15
CA ARG A 244 16.46 12.04 6.72
C ARG A 244 15.39 13.08 6.46
N ILE A 245 14.26 12.68 5.87
CA ILE A 245 13.11 13.56 5.70
C ILE A 245 12.56 13.98 7.06
N SER A 246 12.52 13.08 8.05
CA SER A 246 12.06 13.41 9.41
C SER A 246 12.97 14.40 10.14
N ASP A 247 14.25 14.41 9.77
CA ASP A 247 15.28 15.27 10.38
C ASP A 247 15.41 16.62 9.69
N PHE A 248 14.70 16.83 8.59
CA PHE A 248 14.71 18.10 7.86
C PHE A 248 14.28 19.28 8.75
N ARG A 249 15.01 20.42 8.61
CA ARG A 249 14.79 21.69 9.30
C ARG A 249 14.96 22.81 8.29
N PHE A 250 14.29 23.93 8.55
CA PHE A 250 14.57 25.20 7.84
C PHE A 250 15.83 25.83 8.36
#